data_42e9909331008728a8281c0b15f9153c
#
_entry.id   42e9909331008728a8281c0b15f9153c
#
_cell.length_a   1.000
_cell.length_b   1.000
_cell.length_c   1.000
_cell.angle_alpha   90.00
_cell.angle_beta   90.00
_cell.angle_gamma   90.00
#
_symmetry.space_group_name_H-M   'P 1'
#
loop_
_entity.id
_entity.type
_entity.pdbx_description
1 polymer ?
#
loop_
_entity_poly.entity_id
_entity_poly.type
_entity_poly.pdbx_seq_one_letter_code
_entity_poly.pdbx_strand_id
1 'polypeptide(L)'
;QFINLKRGPETVAKIKLHWALFHRLWAAFEIVASHALSVGARVFVEWPRRCAYWRDKRVVAFLRKHGFTIADFDGCMYGLVATRGSDAGKPIQKPWRVACSPGTCLPGLLNRRCDKSHDHTSCSGQNTLLTQGYTPEITDIGHQSIVRDIAAANSKTARCLAAGSSDLKPSVDPGTVVSYSGRSLLFVGIEEMEEDIVRTLITT
;
A
#
# COMPACT_ATOMS: atom_id res chain seq x y z
N GLN A 1 1.69 18.20 -9.25
CA GLN A 1 2.60 18.41 -10.42
C GLN A 1 2.15 19.55 -11.32
N PHE A 2 0.86 19.75 -11.60
CA PHE A 2 0.39 20.87 -12.45
C PHE A 2 0.84 22.26 -11.96
N ILE A 3 0.87 22.46 -10.64
CA ILE A 3 1.35 23.71 -10.04
C ILE A 3 2.86 23.88 -10.28
N ASN A 4 3.60 22.79 -10.24
CA ASN A 4 5.05 22.79 -10.41
C ASN A 4 5.47 23.00 -11.86
N LEU A 5 4.67 22.59 -12.85
CA LEU A 5 4.94 22.84 -14.28
C LEU A 5 5.01 24.34 -14.63
N LYS A 6 4.37 25.20 -13.83
CA LYS A 6 4.41 26.66 -14.01
C LYS A 6 5.66 27.34 -13.43
N ARG A 7 6.54 26.59 -12.73
CA ARG A 7 7.71 27.13 -12.01
C ARG A 7 8.97 27.29 -12.87
N GLY A 8 8.88 27.10 -14.19
CA GLY A 8 9.98 27.33 -15.11
C GLY A 8 10.63 26.05 -15.64
N PRO A 9 11.58 26.18 -16.61
CA PRO A 9 12.14 25.08 -17.37
C PRO A 9 12.93 24.06 -16.53
N GLU A 10 13.64 24.49 -15.50
CA GLU A 10 14.36 23.57 -14.59
C GLU A 10 13.41 22.63 -13.86
N THR A 11 12.29 23.15 -13.36
CA THR A 11 11.28 22.32 -12.68
C THR A 11 10.65 21.34 -13.64
N VAL A 12 10.42 21.73 -14.90
CA VAL A 12 9.94 20.83 -15.94
C VAL A 12 10.95 19.72 -16.23
N ALA A 13 12.25 20.05 -16.30
CA ALA A 13 13.31 19.07 -16.50
C ALA A 13 13.37 18.06 -15.33
N LYS A 14 13.32 18.52 -14.08
CA LYS A 14 13.26 17.67 -12.90
C LYS A 14 12.03 16.73 -12.91
N ILE A 15 10.86 17.24 -13.31
CA ILE A 15 9.65 16.42 -13.42
C ILE A 15 9.82 15.34 -14.50
N LYS A 16 10.42 15.66 -15.66
CA LYS A 16 10.69 14.67 -16.71
C LYS A 16 11.62 13.56 -16.24
N LEU A 17 12.71 13.92 -15.55
CA LEU A 17 13.65 12.97 -14.97
C LEU A 17 12.96 12.07 -13.95
N HIS A 18 12.16 12.65 -13.07
CA HIS A 18 11.37 11.92 -12.08
C HIS A 18 10.41 10.89 -12.72
N TRP A 19 9.71 11.26 -13.80
CA TRP A 19 8.86 10.33 -14.54
C TRP A 19 9.65 9.22 -15.22
N ALA A 20 10.83 9.52 -15.78
CA ALA A 20 11.71 8.51 -16.37
C ALA A 20 12.16 7.49 -15.32
N LEU A 21 12.57 7.97 -14.13
CA LEU A 21 12.91 7.12 -12.99
C LEU A 21 11.71 6.29 -12.52
N PHE A 22 10.55 6.92 -12.35
CA PHE A 22 9.32 6.22 -11.99
C PHE A 22 9.01 5.07 -12.95
N HIS A 23 9.08 5.29 -14.26
CA HIS A 23 8.81 4.24 -15.25
C HIS A 23 9.81 3.08 -15.19
N ARG A 24 11.08 3.36 -14.88
CA ARG A 24 12.08 2.30 -14.67
C ARG A 24 11.78 1.47 -13.42
N LEU A 25 11.49 2.15 -12.30
CA LEU A 25 11.10 1.49 -11.05
C LEU A 25 9.80 0.72 -11.19
N TRP A 26 8.82 1.27 -11.89
CA TRP A 26 7.55 0.59 -12.15
C TRP A 26 7.76 -0.67 -13.01
N ALA A 27 8.65 -0.64 -14.01
CA ALA A 27 8.97 -1.84 -14.81
C ALA A 27 9.58 -2.95 -13.94
N ALA A 28 10.49 -2.61 -13.03
CA ALA A 28 11.04 -3.58 -12.08
C ALA A 28 9.97 -4.10 -11.11
N PHE A 29 9.11 -3.22 -10.61
CA PHE A 29 7.98 -3.59 -9.76
C PHE A 29 7.03 -4.57 -10.47
N GLU A 30 6.68 -4.35 -11.74
CA GLU A 30 5.81 -5.24 -12.52
C GLU A 30 6.35 -6.67 -12.56
N ILE A 31 7.67 -6.86 -12.70
CA ILE A 31 8.31 -8.17 -12.71
C ILE A 31 8.17 -8.84 -11.33
N VAL A 32 8.58 -8.14 -10.27
CA VAL A 32 8.57 -8.66 -8.90
C VAL A 32 7.14 -8.94 -8.44
N ALA A 33 6.23 -8.01 -8.68
CA ALA A 33 4.83 -8.14 -8.28
C ALA A 33 4.11 -9.26 -9.04
N SER A 34 4.38 -9.43 -10.35
CA SER A 34 3.82 -10.54 -11.13
C SER A 34 4.28 -11.89 -10.59
N HIS A 35 5.57 -12.02 -10.24
CA HIS A 35 6.08 -13.22 -9.61
C HIS A 35 5.45 -13.44 -8.23
N ALA A 36 5.39 -12.43 -7.38
CA ALA A 36 4.76 -12.51 -6.07
C ALA A 36 3.30 -13.00 -6.17
N LEU A 37 2.54 -12.43 -7.10
CA LEU A 37 1.15 -12.83 -7.35
C LEU A 37 1.05 -14.28 -7.85
N SER A 38 1.98 -14.74 -8.70
CA SER A 38 1.98 -16.10 -9.23
C SER A 38 2.20 -17.18 -8.16
N VAL A 39 2.92 -16.83 -7.08
CA VAL A 39 3.14 -17.71 -5.92
C VAL A 39 2.12 -17.48 -4.79
N GLY A 40 1.06 -16.71 -5.07
CA GLY A 40 -0.04 -16.46 -4.13
C GLY A 40 0.25 -15.44 -3.02
N ALA A 41 1.32 -14.66 -3.15
CA ALA A 41 1.58 -13.54 -2.24
C ALA A 41 0.58 -12.40 -2.45
N ARG A 42 0.41 -11.57 -1.41
CA ARG A 42 -0.39 -10.35 -1.50
C ARG A 42 0.50 -9.17 -1.85
N VAL A 43 0.03 -8.34 -2.77
CA VAL A 43 0.72 -7.15 -3.23
C VAL A 43 -0.16 -5.94 -2.96
N PHE A 44 0.44 -4.90 -2.39
CA PHE A 44 -0.22 -3.64 -2.09
C PHE A 44 0.60 -2.51 -2.69
N VAL A 45 -0.07 -1.53 -3.31
CA VAL A 45 0.54 -0.30 -3.82
C VAL A 45 -0.15 0.87 -3.16
N GLU A 46 0.61 1.68 -2.44
CA GLU A 46 0.09 2.86 -1.73
C GLU A 46 0.71 4.13 -2.29
N TRP A 47 -0.13 5.09 -2.59
CA TRP A 47 0.24 6.48 -2.86
C TRP A 47 -0.84 7.42 -2.36
N PRO A 48 -0.51 8.71 -2.15
CA PRO A 48 -1.52 9.71 -1.90
C PRO A 48 -2.63 9.64 -2.96
N ARG A 49 -3.88 9.69 -2.54
CA ARG A 49 -5.05 9.50 -3.44
C ARG A 49 -5.02 10.37 -4.70
N ARG A 50 -4.43 11.58 -4.62
CA ARG A 50 -4.32 12.50 -5.75
C ARG A 50 -3.00 12.37 -6.51
N CYS A 51 -2.19 11.36 -6.23
CA CYS A 51 -0.94 11.12 -6.94
C CYS A 51 -1.19 10.88 -8.43
N ALA A 52 -0.35 11.48 -9.27
CA ALA A 52 -0.48 11.39 -10.72
C ALA A 52 -0.22 9.97 -11.25
N TYR A 53 0.53 9.15 -10.52
CA TYR A 53 0.83 7.76 -10.88
C TYR A 53 -0.41 6.90 -11.06
N TRP A 54 -1.48 7.15 -10.30
CA TRP A 54 -2.76 6.45 -10.45
C TRP A 54 -3.40 6.58 -11.84
N ARG A 55 -2.95 7.57 -12.64
CA ARG A 55 -3.43 7.80 -14.02
C ARG A 55 -2.44 7.36 -15.08
N ASP A 56 -1.25 6.88 -14.69
CA ASP A 56 -0.29 6.34 -15.64
C ASP A 56 -0.86 5.10 -16.33
N LYS A 57 -0.72 5.02 -17.65
CA LYS A 57 -1.33 3.95 -18.46
C LYS A 57 -0.79 2.57 -18.10
N ARG A 58 0.50 2.47 -17.71
CA ARG A 58 1.13 1.21 -17.30
C ARG A 58 0.59 0.76 -15.95
N VAL A 59 0.49 1.69 -14.99
CA VAL A 59 -0.10 1.40 -13.68
C VAL A 59 -1.53 0.91 -13.83
N VAL A 60 -2.37 1.64 -14.57
CA VAL A 60 -3.77 1.27 -14.80
C VAL A 60 -3.88 -0.10 -15.48
N ALA A 61 -3.04 -0.37 -16.48
CA ALA A 61 -3.03 -1.65 -17.19
C ALA A 61 -2.64 -2.80 -16.25
N PHE A 62 -1.58 -2.63 -15.45
CA PHE A 62 -1.12 -3.63 -14.49
C PHE A 62 -2.18 -3.94 -13.43
N LEU A 63 -2.73 -2.92 -12.77
CA LEU A 63 -3.74 -3.10 -11.74
C LEU A 63 -5.00 -3.79 -12.29
N ARG A 64 -5.43 -3.43 -13.50
CA ARG A 64 -6.56 -4.07 -14.17
C ARG A 64 -6.26 -5.53 -14.53
N LYS A 65 -5.10 -5.80 -15.14
CA LYS A 65 -4.66 -7.14 -15.53
C LYS A 65 -4.70 -8.12 -14.36
N HIS A 66 -4.29 -7.66 -13.19
CA HIS A 66 -4.19 -8.50 -12.00
C HIS A 66 -5.38 -8.37 -11.04
N GLY A 67 -6.45 -7.66 -11.44
CA GLY A 67 -7.70 -7.58 -10.68
C GLY A 67 -7.58 -6.86 -9.32
N PHE A 68 -6.72 -5.85 -9.24
CA PHE A 68 -6.56 -5.07 -8.00
C PHE A 68 -7.85 -4.30 -7.66
N THR A 69 -8.16 -4.25 -6.37
CA THR A 69 -9.22 -3.42 -5.79
C THR A 69 -8.62 -2.22 -5.08
N ILE A 70 -9.40 -1.15 -4.94
CA ILE A 70 -8.93 0.12 -4.37
C ILE A 70 -9.55 0.32 -2.99
N ALA A 71 -8.71 0.66 -2.02
CA ALA A 71 -9.09 1.21 -0.72
C ALA A 71 -8.75 2.70 -0.69
N ASP A 72 -9.74 3.54 -0.53
CA ASP A 72 -9.59 4.99 -0.36
C ASP A 72 -9.99 5.39 1.06
N PHE A 73 -9.09 6.03 1.81
CA PHE A 73 -9.35 6.45 3.18
C PHE A 73 -8.68 7.78 3.51
N ASP A 74 -9.08 8.39 4.61
CA ASP A 74 -8.54 9.68 5.08
C ASP A 74 -7.89 9.50 6.47
N GLY A 75 -6.65 9.97 6.63
CA GLY A 75 -5.81 9.73 7.82
C GLY A 75 -6.45 10.20 9.13
N CYS A 76 -7.18 11.34 9.12
CA CYS A 76 -7.90 11.84 10.30
C CYS A 76 -8.92 10.84 10.85
N MET A 77 -9.48 9.96 9.99
CA MET A 77 -10.45 8.94 10.39
C MET A 77 -9.80 7.73 11.07
N TYR A 78 -8.48 7.72 11.14
CA TYR A 78 -7.64 6.68 11.74
C TYR A 78 -6.61 7.26 12.71
N GLY A 79 -6.95 8.38 13.35
CA GLY A 79 -6.15 8.97 14.42
C GLY A 79 -4.92 9.74 13.95
N LEU A 80 -4.82 10.12 12.65
CA LEU A 80 -3.71 10.93 12.19
C LEU A 80 -3.87 12.38 12.66
N VAL A 81 -2.96 12.83 13.50
CA VAL A 81 -2.96 14.18 14.09
C VAL A 81 -1.58 14.82 13.94
N ALA A 82 -1.55 16.16 14.00
CA ALA A 82 -0.29 16.89 14.13
C ALA A 82 0.32 16.62 15.51
N THR A 83 1.62 16.35 15.55
CA THR A 83 2.32 16.00 16.80
C THR A 83 3.14 17.15 17.38
N ARG A 84 3.29 18.25 16.65
CA ARG A 84 4.13 19.40 17.02
C ARG A 84 3.51 20.74 16.62
N GLY A 85 4.03 21.81 17.22
CA GLY A 85 3.63 23.20 16.96
C GLY A 85 2.28 23.57 17.58
N SER A 86 1.74 24.71 17.18
CA SER A 86 0.46 25.25 17.65
C SER A 86 -0.75 24.38 17.26
N ASP A 87 -0.57 23.51 16.30
CA ASP A 87 -1.61 22.61 15.79
C ASP A 87 -1.52 21.19 16.35
N ALA A 88 -0.64 20.95 17.34
CA ALA A 88 -0.52 19.64 17.98
C ALA A 88 -1.89 19.12 18.44
N GLY A 89 -2.20 17.87 18.12
CA GLY A 89 -3.49 17.23 18.38
C GLY A 89 -4.59 17.49 17.35
N LYS A 90 -4.41 18.47 16.43
CA LYS A 90 -5.40 18.69 15.38
C LYS A 90 -5.35 17.59 14.31
N PRO A 91 -6.50 17.11 13.83
CA PRO A 91 -6.57 16.10 12.76
C PRO A 91 -5.88 16.54 11.47
N ILE A 92 -5.22 15.59 10.80
CA ILE A 92 -4.64 15.76 9.46
C ILE A 92 -5.40 14.86 8.51
N GLN A 93 -6.07 15.43 7.50
CA GLN A 93 -6.90 14.65 6.59
C GLN A 93 -6.08 13.61 5.81
N LYS A 94 -4.92 13.94 5.32
CA LYS A 94 -4.03 13.11 4.45
C LYS A 94 -4.76 11.98 3.73
N PRO A 95 -5.30 12.23 2.53
CA PRO A 95 -6.07 11.24 1.80
C PRO A 95 -5.14 10.20 1.16
N TRP A 96 -5.27 8.95 1.55
CA TRP A 96 -4.53 7.80 1.02
C TRP A 96 -5.37 6.97 0.05
N ARG A 97 -4.65 6.25 -0.80
CA ARG A 97 -5.19 5.21 -1.67
C ARG A 97 -4.26 4.02 -1.68
N VAL A 98 -4.81 2.84 -1.44
CA VAL A 98 -4.10 1.56 -1.56
C VAL A 98 -4.76 0.73 -2.63
N ALA A 99 -3.99 0.27 -3.62
CA ALA A 99 -4.42 -0.78 -4.55
C ALA A 99 -4.01 -2.13 -3.94
N CYS A 100 -4.96 -3.01 -3.81
CA CYS A 100 -4.83 -4.29 -3.12
C CYS A 100 -5.02 -5.43 -4.13
N SER A 101 -4.11 -6.40 -4.15
CA SER A 101 -4.26 -7.60 -4.97
C SER A 101 -5.50 -8.42 -4.56
N PRO A 102 -6.05 -9.26 -5.44
CA PRO A 102 -7.23 -10.07 -5.13
C PRO A 102 -7.06 -10.96 -3.89
N GLY A 103 -8.14 -11.21 -3.20
CA GLY A 103 -8.19 -12.14 -2.06
C GLY A 103 -7.72 -11.56 -0.74
N THR A 104 -7.62 -10.23 -0.62
CA THR A 104 -7.43 -9.54 0.66
C THR A 104 -8.71 -8.87 1.13
N CYS A 105 -8.92 -8.83 2.46
CA CYS A 105 -10.04 -8.12 3.08
C CYS A 105 -9.72 -6.65 3.40
N LEU A 106 -8.49 -6.19 3.16
CA LEU A 106 -8.04 -4.83 3.50
C LEU A 106 -8.94 -3.71 2.97
N PRO A 107 -9.47 -3.74 1.71
CA PRO A 107 -10.36 -2.68 1.22
C PRO A 107 -11.64 -2.51 2.03
N GLY A 108 -12.14 -3.59 2.63
CA GLY A 108 -13.30 -3.54 3.52
C GLY A 108 -13.01 -2.94 4.90
N LEU A 109 -11.74 -2.97 5.33
CA LEU A 109 -11.30 -2.48 6.63
C LEU A 109 -10.77 -1.04 6.56
N LEU A 110 -10.10 -0.66 5.47
CA LEU A 110 -9.58 0.69 5.23
C LEU A 110 -10.50 1.44 4.24
N ASN A 111 -11.65 1.91 4.70
CA ASN A 111 -12.66 2.56 3.85
C ASN A 111 -13.25 3.84 4.45
N ARG A 112 -12.82 4.27 5.65
CA ARG A 112 -13.38 5.47 6.30
C ARG A 112 -12.90 6.74 5.61
N ARG A 113 -13.86 7.52 5.13
CA ARG A 113 -13.65 8.82 4.49
C ARG A 113 -14.11 9.92 5.43
N CYS A 114 -13.34 10.99 5.49
CA CYS A 114 -13.71 12.16 6.29
C CYS A 114 -14.94 12.85 5.71
N ASP A 115 -15.95 13.04 6.53
CA ASP A 115 -17.18 13.80 6.25
C ASP A 115 -17.02 15.31 6.45
N LYS A 116 -15.80 15.75 6.89
CA LYS A 116 -15.47 17.14 7.20
C LYS A 116 -16.24 17.71 8.41
N SER A 117 -16.69 16.86 9.31
CA SER A 117 -17.35 17.26 10.55
C SER A 117 -16.40 17.90 11.58
N HIS A 118 -15.09 17.89 11.30
CA HIS A 118 -14.05 18.48 12.14
C HIS A 118 -13.04 19.29 11.33
N ASP A 119 -12.37 20.25 11.99
CA ASP A 119 -11.32 21.04 11.38
C ASP A 119 -10.04 20.23 11.16
N HIS A 120 -9.29 20.58 10.13
CA HIS A 120 -8.02 19.96 9.80
C HIS A 120 -6.88 20.95 9.82
N THR A 121 -5.71 20.52 10.29
CA THR A 121 -4.46 21.22 9.99
C THR A 121 -3.83 20.72 8.70
N SER A 122 -2.96 21.56 8.13
CA SER A 122 -2.28 21.23 6.87
C SER A 122 -1.20 20.17 7.09
N CYS A 123 -1.16 19.19 6.17
CA CYS A 123 -0.03 18.27 6.03
C CYS A 123 1.10 18.96 5.24
N SER A 124 1.81 19.93 5.85
CA SER A 124 2.89 20.69 5.21
C SER A 124 4.06 20.89 6.18
N GLY A 125 5.25 21.21 5.65
CA GLY A 125 6.46 21.42 6.46
C GLY A 125 6.78 20.20 7.34
N GLN A 126 7.01 20.44 8.61
CA GLN A 126 7.38 19.38 9.57
C GLN A 126 6.32 18.27 9.70
N ASN A 127 5.03 18.60 9.54
CA ASN A 127 3.97 17.60 9.58
C ASN A 127 4.06 16.60 8.42
N THR A 128 4.63 16.97 7.28
CA THR A 128 4.82 16.04 6.15
C THR A 128 5.76 14.90 6.56
N LEU A 129 6.90 15.22 7.17
CA LEU A 129 7.87 14.22 7.63
C LEU A 129 7.28 13.33 8.73
N LEU A 130 6.62 13.93 9.71
CA LEU A 130 6.05 13.20 10.85
C LEU A 130 4.87 12.29 10.48
N THR A 131 4.24 12.53 9.32
CA THR A 131 3.11 11.73 8.82
C THR A 131 3.50 10.79 7.68
N GLN A 132 4.77 10.52 7.48
CA GLN A 132 5.24 9.50 6.52
C GLN A 132 4.86 8.09 6.99
N GLY A 133 4.88 7.84 8.31
CA GLY A 133 4.43 6.58 8.89
C GLY A 133 2.89 6.49 8.98
N TYR A 134 2.41 5.27 9.10
CA TYR A 134 1.01 4.98 9.41
C TYR A 134 0.72 5.16 10.90
N THR A 135 -0.53 5.47 11.22
CA THR A 135 -0.98 5.47 12.62
C THR A 135 -1.03 4.05 13.17
N PRO A 136 -0.96 3.86 14.50
CA PRO A 136 -1.14 2.54 15.12
C PRO A 136 -2.41 1.85 14.65
N GLU A 137 -3.54 2.59 14.55
CA GLU A 137 -4.81 2.03 14.10
C GLU A 137 -4.74 1.49 12.65
N ILE A 138 -4.11 2.21 11.72
CA ILE A 138 -3.92 1.73 10.33
C ILE A 138 -3.03 0.48 10.31
N THR A 139 -1.97 0.47 11.13
CA THR A 139 -1.06 -0.66 11.25
C THR A 139 -1.77 -1.90 11.79
N ASP A 140 -2.58 -1.74 12.84
CA ASP A 140 -3.37 -2.83 13.41
C ASP A 140 -4.38 -3.40 12.43
N ILE A 141 -5.05 -2.53 11.66
CA ILE A 141 -5.96 -2.95 10.59
C ILE A 141 -5.21 -3.73 9.52
N GLY A 142 -4.02 -3.29 9.14
CA GLY A 142 -3.14 -4.01 8.21
C GLY A 142 -2.82 -5.42 8.72
N HIS A 143 -2.39 -5.56 9.97
CA HIS A 143 -2.12 -6.85 10.61
C HIS A 143 -3.37 -7.73 10.67
N GLN A 144 -4.51 -7.19 11.09
CA GLN A 144 -5.78 -7.93 11.12
C GLN A 144 -6.18 -8.44 9.73
N SER A 145 -5.98 -7.64 8.68
CA SER A 145 -6.23 -8.05 7.31
C SER A 145 -5.38 -9.25 6.93
N ILE A 146 -4.09 -9.22 7.23
CA ILE A 146 -3.15 -10.32 6.94
C ILE A 146 -3.60 -11.60 7.65
N VAL A 147 -3.88 -11.52 8.93
CA VAL A 147 -4.33 -12.70 9.73
C VAL A 147 -5.61 -13.29 9.14
N ARG A 148 -6.59 -12.47 8.80
CA ARG A 148 -7.84 -12.91 8.16
C ARG A 148 -7.61 -13.55 6.80
N ASP A 149 -6.77 -12.95 5.97
CA ASP A 149 -6.46 -13.45 4.62
C ASP A 149 -5.74 -14.82 4.69
N ILE A 150 -4.84 -15.02 5.65
CA ILE A 150 -4.17 -16.29 5.91
C ILE A 150 -5.18 -17.35 6.38
N ALA A 151 -6.03 -17.02 7.35
CA ALA A 151 -7.06 -17.92 7.83
C ALA A 151 -8.03 -18.36 6.73
N ALA A 152 -8.45 -17.42 5.87
CA ALA A 152 -9.31 -17.71 4.73
C ALA A 152 -8.64 -18.63 3.68
N ALA A 153 -7.33 -18.43 3.43
CA ALA A 153 -6.57 -19.28 2.52
C ALA A 153 -6.45 -20.72 3.05
N ASN A 154 -6.14 -20.87 4.35
CA ASN A 154 -6.04 -22.18 5.00
C ASN A 154 -7.37 -22.91 5.01
N SER A 155 -8.48 -22.22 5.27
CA SER A 155 -9.83 -22.81 5.24
C SER A 155 -10.23 -23.29 3.84
N LYS A 156 -9.86 -22.57 2.79
CA LYS A 156 -10.07 -23.02 1.39
C LYS A 156 -9.27 -24.28 1.08
N THR A 157 -8.01 -24.32 1.47
CA THR A 157 -7.14 -25.48 1.27
C THR A 157 -7.70 -26.71 2.01
N ALA A 158 -8.11 -26.56 3.26
CA ALA A 158 -8.72 -27.64 4.04
C ALA A 158 -10.01 -28.18 3.40
N ARG A 159 -10.87 -27.29 2.87
CA ARG A 159 -12.10 -27.71 2.15
C ARG A 159 -11.80 -28.43 0.84
N CYS A 160 -10.80 -28.00 0.08
CA CYS A 160 -10.38 -28.67 -1.15
C CYS A 160 -9.82 -30.07 -0.85
N LEU A 161 -9.03 -30.23 0.22
CA LEU A 161 -8.52 -31.53 0.64
C LEU A 161 -9.64 -32.44 1.14
N ALA A 162 -10.60 -31.92 1.89
CA ALA A 162 -11.76 -32.69 2.36
C ALA A 162 -12.70 -33.12 1.23
N ALA A 163 -12.84 -32.33 0.18
CA ALA A 163 -13.67 -32.67 -0.99
C ALA A 163 -13.01 -33.71 -1.91
N GLY A 164 -11.66 -33.85 -1.86
CA GLY A 164 -10.90 -34.82 -2.66
C GLY A 164 -10.65 -36.16 -1.96
N SER A 165 -11.06 -36.34 -0.71
CA SER A 165 -10.77 -37.53 0.11
C SER A 165 -12.05 -38.09 0.71
N SER A 166 -12.62 -39.07 0.05
CA SER A 166 -13.73 -39.87 0.64
C SER A 166 -13.26 -40.92 1.65
N ASP A 167 -11.94 -41.15 1.86
CA ASP A 167 -11.44 -42.26 2.65
C ASP A 167 -10.26 -42.02 3.60
N LEU A 168 -9.92 -40.78 3.93
CA LEU A 168 -8.87 -40.53 4.94
C LEU A 168 -9.41 -39.68 6.10
N LYS A 169 -9.62 -40.33 7.25
CA LYS A 169 -9.83 -39.63 8.54
C LYS A 169 -8.55 -38.87 8.89
N PRO A 170 -8.59 -37.54 9.05
CA PRO A 170 -7.43 -36.81 9.54
C PRO A 170 -7.32 -36.96 11.04
N SER A 171 -6.30 -37.70 11.51
CA SER A 171 -5.81 -37.58 12.87
C SER A 171 -4.93 -36.31 12.91
N VAL A 172 -5.47 -35.21 13.41
CA VAL A 172 -4.69 -34.00 13.70
C VAL A 172 -4.45 -33.95 15.18
N ASP A 173 -3.20 -34.19 15.55
CA ASP A 173 -2.71 -34.02 16.92
C ASP A 173 -2.72 -32.51 17.28
N PRO A 174 -3.31 -32.09 18.43
CA PRO A 174 -3.41 -30.66 18.80
C PRO A 174 -2.09 -30.09 19.34
N GLY A 175 -0.97 -30.42 18.74
CA GLY A 175 0.37 -29.92 19.10
C GLY A 175 1.28 -29.61 17.94
N THR A 176 0.81 -29.77 16.70
CA THR A 176 1.67 -29.53 15.52
C THR A 176 1.82 -28.03 15.26
N VAL A 177 2.98 -27.48 15.61
CA VAL A 177 3.43 -26.16 15.19
C VAL A 177 3.53 -26.17 13.64
N VAL A 178 2.58 -25.54 12.98
CA VAL A 178 2.65 -25.33 11.53
C VAL A 178 3.76 -24.31 11.26
N SER A 179 4.92 -24.81 10.80
CA SER A 179 6.00 -23.95 10.32
C SER A 179 5.50 -23.19 9.10
N TYR A 180 5.38 -21.87 9.21
CA TYR A 180 5.08 -21.00 8.09
C TYR A 180 6.24 -21.00 7.12
N SER A 181 6.09 -21.61 5.96
CA SER A 181 6.91 -21.29 4.80
C SER A 181 6.63 -19.84 4.45
N GLY A 182 7.64 -18.97 4.70
CA GLY A 182 7.49 -17.53 4.68
C GLY A 182 6.95 -17.00 3.36
N ARG A 183 5.69 -16.58 3.35
CA ARG A 183 5.14 -15.72 2.31
C ARG A 183 5.44 -14.28 2.74
N SER A 184 6.43 -13.68 2.09
CA SER A 184 6.85 -12.31 2.36
C SER A 184 5.82 -11.30 1.88
N LEU A 185 5.51 -10.30 2.70
CA LEU A 185 4.78 -9.11 2.32
C LEU A 185 5.76 -8.11 1.72
N LEU A 186 5.50 -7.69 0.50
CA LEU A 186 6.23 -6.59 -0.13
C LEU A 186 5.37 -5.33 -0.04
N PHE A 187 5.70 -4.44 0.89
CA PHE A 187 5.22 -3.06 0.89
C PHE A 187 6.17 -2.23 0.04
N VAL A 188 5.68 -1.68 -1.06
CA VAL A 188 6.42 -0.71 -1.86
C VAL A 188 5.76 0.65 -1.67
N GLY A 189 6.24 1.39 -0.68
CA GLY A 189 5.98 2.82 -0.55
C GLY A 189 7.04 3.56 -1.36
N ILE A 190 6.65 4.17 -2.46
CA ILE A 190 7.49 5.14 -3.16
C ILE A 190 7.02 6.53 -2.69
N GLU A 191 7.35 6.87 -1.45
CA GLU A 191 7.37 8.25 -1.01
C GLU A 191 8.68 8.86 -1.46
N GLU A 192 8.69 10.17 -1.71
CA GLU A 192 9.80 10.96 -2.22
C GLU A 192 11.17 10.42 -1.77
N MET A 193 11.84 9.69 -2.66
CA MET A 193 13.19 9.23 -2.41
C MET A 193 14.05 10.48 -2.25
N GLU A 194 14.70 10.61 -1.10
CA GLU A 194 15.67 11.66 -0.83
C GLU A 194 16.74 11.69 -1.93
N GLU A 195 17.21 12.88 -2.28
CA GLU A 195 18.17 13.11 -3.38
C GLU A 195 19.43 12.21 -3.32
N ASP A 196 19.81 11.73 -2.15
CA ASP A 196 20.99 10.89 -1.94
C ASP A 196 20.83 9.45 -2.45
N ILE A 197 19.63 8.88 -2.44
CA ILE A 197 19.37 7.54 -3.01
C ILE A 197 19.37 7.62 -4.54
N VAL A 198 18.90 8.73 -5.11
CA VAL A 198 18.92 8.96 -6.56
C VAL A 198 20.36 9.07 -7.07
N ARG A 199 21.28 9.67 -6.33
CA ARG A 199 22.71 9.74 -6.69
C ARG A 199 23.37 8.37 -6.74
N THR A 200 23.09 7.49 -5.79
CA THR A 200 23.71 6.16 -5.70
C THR A 200 23.31 5.24 -6.84
N LEU A 201 22.05 5.37 -7.35
CA LEU A 201 21.54 4.53 -8.44
C LEU A 201 21.92 5.01 -9.85
N ILE A 202 22.45 6.23 -10.00
CA ILE A 202 22.88 6.79 -11.29
C ILE A 202 24.38 6.53 -11.54
N THR A 203 25.16 6.21 -10.51
CA THR A 203 26.61 5.98 -10.58
C THR A 203 27.03 4.51 -10.65
N THR A 204 26.10 3.58 -10.69
CA THR A 204 26.29 2.15 -10.97
C THR A 204 25.62 1.78 -12.31
#